data_88bbdea8edf1b09a2eba5556fba06176
#
_entry.id   88bbdea8edf1b09a2eba5556fba06176
#
_cell.length_a   1.000
_cell.length_b   1.000
_cell.length_c   1.000
_cell.angle_alpha   90.00
_cell.angle_beta   90.00
_cell.angle_gamma   90.00
#
_symmetry.space_group_name_H-M   'P 1'
#
loop_
_entity.id
_entity.type
_entity.pdbx_description
1 polymer ?
#
loop_
_entity_poly.entity_id
_entity_poly.type
_entity_poly.pdbx_seq_one_letter_code
_entity_poly.pdbx_strand_id
1 'polypeptide(L)'
;MRYEIKGGSFPVVICNLENGEKMITERGSMCWMSPNMEMQTHGGGLGRMFSKAFSGESMFQNHYTARGGAGMIAFASSFPGEIKVLNIAPGQEMIVQKSAFLAAESGVELSIHFHKRFGTGFFGGEGFIMQRLSGHGTAFVEIDGDLMEYILKPGQSIVVDTGNVAGFEPSVHMDIQQVQGAKNIFFGGEGLFNTVLTGPGRVWLQTMPIYNVANAIRPYIPTSSN
;
A
#
# COMPACT_ATOMS: atom_id res chain seq x y z
N MET A 1 8.70 19.26 5.50
CA MET A 1 7.22 19.13 5.63
C MET A 1 6.85 18.86 7.09
N ARG A 2 5.70 19.37 7.58
CA ARG A 2 5.08 19.01 8.87
C ARG A 2 3.78 18.29 8.59
N TYR A 3 3.39 17.34 9.42
CA TYR A 3 2.13 16.60 9.24
C TYR A 3 1.43 16.37 10.58
N GLU A 4 0.12 16.08 10.49
CA GLU A 4 -0.70 15.58 11.59
C GLU A 4 -1.65 14.49 11.05
N ILE A 5 -1.95 13.48 11.87
CA ILE A 5 -2.92 12.43 11.56
C ILE A 5 -4.14 12.63 12.45
N LYS A 6 -5.33 12.64 11.85
CA LYS A 6 -6.63 12.81 12.49
C LYS A 6 -7.64 11.77 12.01
N GLY A 7 -8.77 11.66 12.68
CA GLY A 7 -9.94 10.91 12.21
C GLY A 7 -10.14 9.53 12.85
N GLY A 8 -9.35 9.12 13.83
CA GLY A 8 -9.52 7.81 14.50
C GLY A 8 -9.50 6.65 13.49
N SER A 9 -10.54 5.84 13.46
CA SER A 9 -10.66 4.70 12.53
C SER A 9 -10.89 5.08 11.06
N PHE A 10 -11.07 6.35 10.74
CA PHE A 10 -11.14 6.89 9.38
C PHE A 10 -10.04 7.94 9.21
N PRO A 11 -8.77 7.52 9.17
CA PRO A 11 -7.69 8.45 9.34
C PRO A 11 -7.42 9.26 8.08
N VAL A 12 -6.97 10.49 8.32
CA VAL A 12 -6.47 11.40 7.30
C VAL A 12 -5.13 11.96 7.76
N VAL A 13 -4.15 11.99 6.88
CA VAL A 13 -2.91 12.72 7.10
C VAL A 13 -3.01 14.10 6.43
N ILE A 14 -2.77 15.14 7.20
CA ILE A 14 -2.76 16.53 6.75
C ILE A 14 -1.30 16.99 6.73
N CYS A 15 -0.79 17.30 5.53
CA CYS A 15 0.58 17.72 5.30
C CYS A 15 0.64 19.23 5.06
N ASN A 16 1.46 19.94 5.84
CA ASN A 16 1.74 21.36 5.67
C ASN A 16 3.11 21.49 4.99
N LEU A 17 3.11 22.07 3.79
CA LEU A 17 4.27 22.20 2.92
C LEU A 17 4.73 23.65 2.87
N GLU A 18 6.04 23.87 2.88
CA GLU A 18 6.63 25.16 2.52
C GLU A 18 6.63 25.34 1.00
N ASN A 19 6.84 26.57 0.53
CA ASN A 19 6.88 26.87 -0.90
C ASN A 19 7.93 25.99 -1.63
N GLY A 20 7.48 25.27 -2.65
CA GLY A 20 8.30 24.36 -3.46
C GLY A 20 8.40 22.93 -2.93
N GLU A 21 7.96 22.64 -1.68
CA GLU A 21 7.88 21.27 -1.19
C GLU A 21 6.80 20.48 -1.95
N LYS A 22 7.01 19.16 -2.04
CA LYS A 22 6.18 18.28 -2.86
C LYS A 22 5.79 17.01 -2.14
N MET A 23 4.54 16.58 -2.38
CA MET A 23 4.05 15.25 -2.03
C MET A 23 3.77 14.46 -3.30
N ILE A 24 3.94 13.14 -3.21
CA ILE A 24 3.60 12.18 -4.28
C ILE A 24 2.58 11.18 -3.79
N THR A 25 1.70 10.72 -4.70
CA THR A 25 0.80 9.57 -4.50
C THR A 25 0.60 8.82 -5.82
N GLU A 26 0.35 7.53 -5.75
CA GLU A 26 0.01 6.71 -6.92
C GLU A 26 -1.50 6.61 -7.17
N ARG A 27 -2.31 6.92 -6.17
CA ARG A 27 -3.78 6.86 -6.22
C ARG A 27 -4.38 8.23 -5.96
N GLY A 28 -5.64 8.41 -6.32
CA GLY A 28 -6.43 9.59 -6.01
C GLY A 28 -6.82 9.69 -4.54
N SER A 29 -5.85 9.61 -3.62
CA SER A 29 -6.06 9.68 -2.17
C SER A 29 -6.18 11.10 -1.63
N MET A 30 -5.93 12.12 -2.46
CA MET A 30 -6.11 13.52 -2.07
C MET A 30 -7.59 13.83 -1.85
N CYS A 31 -7.90 14.37 -0.66
CA CYS A 31 -9.26 14.74 -0.27
C CYS A 31 -9.51 16.24 -0.35
N TRP A 32 -8.59 17.06 0.13
CA TRP A 32 -8.63 18.51 0.02
C TRP A 32 -7.23 19.10 0.04
N MET A 33 -7.10 20.31 -0.48
CA MET A 33 -5.83 21.03 -0.50
C MET A 33 -6.05 22.54 -0.56
N SER A 34 -5.04 23.32 -0.19
CA SER A 34 -5.03 24.77 -0.38
C SER A 34 -5.08 25.15 -1.86
N PRO A 35 -5.67 26.28 -2.26
CA PRO A 35 -5.78 26.70 -3.66
C PRO A 35 -4.44 26.87 -4.38
N ASN A 36 -3.34 27.10 -3.63
CA ASN A 36 -1.99 27.27 -4.16
C ASN A 36 -1.21 25.95 -4.31
N MET A 37 -1.87 24.81 -4.14
CA MET A 37 -1.28 23.49 -4.46
C MET A 37 -1.50 23.18 -5.93
N GLU A 38 -0.41 22.94 -6.64
CA GLU A 38 -0.42 22.52 -8.05
C GLU A 38 -0.24 21.01 -8.16
N MET A 39 -1.15 20.36 -8.89
CA MET A 39 -1.07 18.94 -9.22
C MET A 39 -0.48 18.74 -10.62
N GLN A 40 0.49 17.84 -10.75
CA GLN A 40 1.02 17.36 -12.02
C GLN A 40 1.03 15.84 -12.00
N THR A 41 0.43 15.22 -13.02
CA THR A 41 0.48 13.77 -13.18
C THR A 41 1.69 13.38 -14.01
N HIS A 42 2.59 12.59 -13.44
CA HIS A 42 3.74 12.01 -14.11
C HIS A 42 3.41 10.57 -14.49
N GLY A 43 3.35 10.30 -15.80
CA GLY A 43 3.11 8.97 -16.36
C GLY A 43 3.99 8.76 -17.58
N GLY A 44 4.33 7.51 -17.88
CA GLY A 44 5.13 7.17 -19.07
C GLY A 44 4.46 7.66 -20.35
N GLY A 45 5.23 8.31 -21.25
CA GLY A 45 4.75 8.65 -22.60
C GLY A 45 4.21 7.42 -23.32
N LEU A 46 3.35 7.65 -24.32
CA LEU A 46 2.62 6.60 -25.08
C LEU A 46 3.47 5.37 -25.48
N GLY A 47 4.76 5.57 -25.83
CA GLY A 47 5.68 4.46 -26.17
C GLY A 47 6.21 3.66 -24.96
N ARG A 48 6.20 4.23 -23.73
CA ARG A 48 6.59 3.55 -22.48
C ARG A 48 5.41 2.88 -21.78
N MET A 49 4.16 3.28 -22.06
CA MET A 49 2.97 2.68 -21.47
C MET A 49 2.86 1.18 -21.76
N PHE A 50 3.18 0.76 -23.00
CA PHE A 50 3.05 -0.65 -23.39
C PHE A 50 4.13 -1.55 -22.75
N SER A 51 5.36 -1.05 -22.57
CA SER A 51 6.43 -1.84 -21.94
C SER A 51 6.29 -1.93 -20.42
N LYS A 52 5.80 -0.87 -19.75
CA LYS A 52 5.62 -0.81 -18.31
C LYS A 52 4.32 -1.48 -17.82
N ALA A 53 3.26 -1.50 -18.64
CA ALA A 53 2.04 -2.24 -18.34
C ALA A 53 2.28 -3.75 -18.16
N PHE A 54 3.31 -4.29 -18.82
CA PHE A 54 3.71 -5.70 -18.70
C PHE A 54 4.59 -5.98 -17.46
N SER A 55 5.31 -4.98 -16.93
CA SER A 55 6.20 -5.15 -15.78
C SER A 55 5.50 -4.93 -14.42
N GLY A 56 4.23 -4.47 -14.41
CA GLY A 56 3.49 -4.17 -13.17
C GLY A 56 3.99 -2.92 -12.44
N GLU A 57 4.87 -2.12 -13.07
CA GLU A 57 5.30 -0.84 -12.51
C GLU A 57 4.16 0.17 -12.53
N SER A 58 4.05 0.99 -11.48
CA SER A 58 3.10 2.09 -11.44
C SER A 58 3.30 3.02 -12.63
N MET A 59 2.22 3.23 -13.39
CA MET A 59 2.28 4.04 -14.61
C MET A 59 2.07 5.52 -14.34
N PHE A 60 1.46 5.87 -13.20
CA PHE A 60 1.07 7.24 -12.92
C PHE A 60 1.32 7.59 -11.46
N GLN A 61 2.01 8.71 -11.26
CA GLN A 61 2.16 9.37 -9.97
C GLN A 61 1.61 10.79 -10.07
N ASN A 62 0.83 11.19 -9.08
CA ASN A 62 0.42 12.57 -8.91
C ASN A 62 1.41 13.27 -7.98
N HIS A 63 1.98 14.36 -8.44
CA HIS A 63 2.87 15.23 -7.69
C HIS A 63 2.12 16.51 -7.33
N TYR A 64 2.08 16.83 -6.06
CA TYR A 64 1.44 18.03 -5.52
C TYR A 64 2.51 18.97 -4.98
N THR A 65 2.59 20.19 -5.51
CA THR A 65 3.62 21.18 -5.15
C THR A 65 2.98 22.43 -4.59
N ALA A 66 3.43 22.91 -3.43
CA ALA A 66 3.05 24.24 -2.93
C ALA A 66 3.73 25.34 -3.74
N ARG A 67 2.94 26.33 -4.22
CA ARG A 67 3.43 27.42 -5.07
C ARG A 67 3.03 28.78 -4.50
N GLY A 68 3.97 29.72 -4.55
CA GLY A 68 3.73 31.11 -4.13
C GLY A 68 3.56 31.30 -2.63
N GLY A 69 3.88 30.29 -1.82
CA GLY A 69 3.77 30.31 -0.38
C GLY A 69 3.58 28.92 0.21
N ALA A 70 3.40 28.83 1.53
CA ALA A 70 3.06 27.59 2.21
C ALA A 70 1.67 27.11 1.78
N GLY A 71 1.52 25.79 1.66
CA GLY A 71 0.28 25.12 1.30
C GLY A 71 -0.04 23.94 2.20
N MET A 72 -1.27 23.48 2.15
CA MET A 72 -1.74 22.30 2.90
C MET A 72 -2.39 21.33 1.94
N ILE A 73 -2.16 20.03 2.16
CA ILE A 73 -2.81 18.94 1.43
C ILE A 73 -3.13 17.79 2.38
N ALA A 74 -4.29 17.18 2.18
CA ALA A 74 -4.77 16.06 2.98
C ALA A 74 -4.98 14.81 2.13
N PHE A 75 -4.51 13.67 2.66
CA PHE A 75 -4.69 12.34 2.08
C PHE A 75 -5.43 11.46 3.08
N ALA A 76 -6.55 10.90 2.69
CA ALA A 76 -7.32 10.00 3.56
C ALA A 76 -7.11 8.54 3.17
N SER A 77 -7.14 7.68 4.18
CA SER A 77 -7.22 6.25 3.96
C SER A 77 -8.48 5.89 3.18
N SER A 78 -8.36 4.94 2.28
CA SER A 78 -9.49 4.48 1.45
C SER A 78 -10.45 3.55 2.20
N PHE A 79 -10.00 3.02 3.36
CA PHE A 79 -10.74 2.07 4.18
C PHE A 79 -10.54 2.39 5.68
N PRO A 80 -11.50 1.99 6.56
CA PRO A 80 -11.32 2.14 8.01
C PRO A 80 -10.05 1.44 8.51
N GLY A 81 -9.26 2.14 9.32
CA GLY A 81 -8.02 1.57 9.84
C GLY A 81 -7.08 2.61 10.43
N GLU A 82 -5.81 2.49 10.12
CA GLU A 82 -4.74 3.35 10.63
C GLU A 82 -3.86 3.89 9.49
N ILE A 83 -3.10 4.96 9.76
CA ILE A 83 -2.01 5.42 8.91
C ILE A 83 -0.69 5.19 9.65
N LYS A 84 0.16 4.30 9.10
CA LYS A 84 1.52 4.10 9.56
C LYS A 84 2.48 5.07 8.89
N VAL A 85 3.28 5.75 9.70
CA VAL A 85 4.33 6.65 9.21
C VAL A 85 5.65 5.89 9.10
N LEU A 86 6.30 5.99 7.94
CA LEU A 86 7.60 5.42 7.67
C LEU A 86 8.59 6.56 7.35
N ASN A 87 9.63 6.69 8.17
CA ASN A 87 10.73 7.61 7.89
C ASN A 87 11.82 6.84 7.14
N ILE A 88 12.03 7.20 5.88
CA ILE A 88 13.03 6.58 5.01
C ILE A 88 14.29 7.44 5.06
N ALA A 89 15.35 6.92 5.64
CA ALA A 89 16.67 7.55 5.61
C ALA A 89 17.48 7.06 4.38
N PRO A 90 18.46 7.85 3.89
CA PRO A 90 19.32 7.42 2.81
C PRO A 90 19.96 6.05 3.08
N GLY A 91 19.81 5.13 2.13
CA GLY A 91 20.28 3.73 2.26
C GLY A 91 19.35 2.81 3.04
N GLN A 92 18.25 3.30 3.58
CA GLN A 92 17.18 2.48 4.17
C GLN A 92 16.10 2.18 3.13
N GLU A 93 15.49 1.04 3.28
CA GLU A 93 14.38 0.60 2.44
C GLU A 93 13.27 0.00 3.31
N MET A 94 12.03 0.08 2.82
CA MET A 94 10.88 -0.60 3.41
C MET A 94 10.08 -1.27 2.31
N ILE A 95 9.53 -2.44 2.59
CA ILE A 95 8.69 -3.17 1.65
C ILE A 95 7.25 -3.07 2.13
N VAL A 96 6.35 -2.55 1.29
CA VAL A 96 4.93 -2.39 1.62
C VAL A 96 4.06 -2.94 0.49
N GLN A 97 2.84 -3.33 0.83
CA GLN A 97 1.86 -3.70 -0.19
C GLN A 97 1.54 -2.47 -1.04
N LYS A 98 1.46 -2.63 -2.37
CA LYS A 98 1.17 -1.53 -3.30
C LYS A 98 -0.12 -0.80 -2.94
N SER A 99 -1.17 -1.55 -2.58
CA SER A 99 -2.45 -0.98 -2.18
C SER A 99 -2.40 -0.18 -0.87
N ALA A 100 -1.39 -0.41 -0.04
CA ALA A 100 -1.21 0.29 1.22
C ALA A 100 -0.46 1.63 1.08
N PHE A 101 0.21 1.91 -0.05
CA PHE A 101 0.89 3.19 -0.25
C PHE A 101 -0.14 4.33 -0.38
N LEU A 102 -0.09 5.30 0.53
CA LEU A 102 -1.01 6.44 0.57
C LEU A 102 -0.39 7.68 -0.07
N ALA A 103 0.71 8.16 0.47
CA ALA A 103 1.45 9.32 -0.02
C ALA A 103 2.88 9.35 0.54
N ALA A 104 3.77 10.12 -0.07
CA ALA A 104 5.12 10.37 0.45
C ALA A 104 5.66 11.73 0.05
N GLU A 105 6.72 12.19 0.73
CA GLU A 105 7.57 13.28 0.25
C GLU A 105 8.25 12.88 -1.06
N SER A 106 8.50 13.84 -1.95
CA SER A 106 9.04 13.60 -3.31
C SER A 106 10.45 13.03 -3.36
N GLY A 107 11.15 12.94 -2.23
CA GLY A 107 12.45 12.26 -2.12
C GLY A 107 12.33 10.74 -1.92
N VAL A 108 11.12 10.22 -1.72
CA VAL A 108 10.86 8.78 -1.64
C VAL A 108 10.63 8.23 -3.04
N GLU A 109 11.32 7.15 -3.36
CA GLU A 109 11.25 6.44 -4.62
C GLU A 109 10.50 5.11 -4.46
N LEU A 110 9.61 4.79 -5.41
CA LEU A 110 8.84 3.57 -5.43
C LEU A 110 9.29 2.65 -6.56
N SER A 111 9.50 1.37 -6.25
CA SER A 111 9.81 0.34 -7.24
C SER A 111 9.13 -0.98 -6.88
N ILE A 112 8.90 -1.85 -7.86
CA ILE A 112 8.34 -3.18 -7.61
C ILE A 112 9.40 -4.05 -6.93
N HIS A 113 9.07 -4.58 -5.76
CA HIS A 113 9.88 -5.57 -5.05
C HIS A 113 9.45 -7.00 -5.40
N PHE A 114 8.14 -7.24 -5.46
CA PHE A 114 7.56 -8.56 -5.74
C PHE A 114 6.22 -8.41 -6.45
N HIS A 115 5.96 -9.27 -7.44
CA HIS A 115 4.66 -9.31 -8.13
C HIS A 115 4.28 -10.76 -8.43
N LYS A 116 3.10 -11.17 -7.96
CA LYS A 116 2.52 -12.49 -8.26
C LYS A 116 1.05 -12.34 -8.63
N ARG A 117 0.67 -12.83 -9.80
CA ARG A 117 -0.72 -12.86 -10.25
C ARG A 117 -1.39 -14.14 -9.74
N PHE A 118 -2.52 -13.98 -9.12
CA PHE A 118 -3.37 -15.07 -8.67
C PHE A 118 -4.66 -14.97 -9.47
N GLY A 119 -4.95 -15.72 -10.46
CA GLY A 119 -6.21 -15.77 -11.21
C GLY A 119 -7.10 -14.50 -11.21
N THR A 120 -8.13 -14.48 -12.01
CA THR A 120 -9.11 -13.37 -12.04
C THR A 120 -9.93 -13.34 -10.75
N GLY A 121 -9.94 -12.19 -10.06
CA GLY A 121 -10.77 -11.97 -8.85
C GLY A 121 -10.01 -11.80 -7.55
N PHE A 122 -8.69 -12.07 -7.52
CA PHE A 122 -7.85 -11.81 -6.34
C PHE A 122 -7.14 -10.46 -6.48
N PHE A 123 -7.10 -9.70 -5.38
CA PHE A 123 -6.40 -8.41 -5.29
C PHE A 123 -6.75 -7.42 -6.42
N GLY A 124 -8.04 -7.34 -6.78
CA GLY A 124 -8.51 -6.39 -7.80
C GLY A 124 -8.05 -6.67 -9.23
N GLY A 125 -7.59 -7.91 -9.53
CA GLY A 125 -7.13 -8.32 -10.86
C GLY A 125 -5.68 -7.96 -11.18
N GLU A 126 -5.04 -7.04 -10.45
CA GLU A 126 -3.62 -6.70 -10.62
C GLU A 126 -2.69 -7.77 -10.02
N GLY A 127 -3.19 -8.58 -9.08
CA GLY A 127 -2.40 -9.54 -8.31
C GLY A 127 -1.85 -8.91 -7.03
N PHE A 128 -1.07 -9.71 -6.29
CA PHE A 128 -0.40 -9.24 -5.08
C PHE A 128 0.95 -8.60 -5.45
N ILE A 129 1.09 -7.34 -5.10
CA ILE A 129 2.27 -6.53 -5.44
C ILE A 129 2.83 -5.93 -4.16
N MET A 130 4.12 -6.19 -3.92
CA MET A 130 4.89 -5.51 -2.90
C MET A 130 5.79 -4.47 -3.56
N GLN A 131 5.78 -3.26 -3.02
CA GLN A 131 6.62 -2.14 -3.46
C GLN A 131 7.75 -1.92 -2.47
N ARG A 132 8.88 -1.52 -3.00
CA ARG A 132 10.02 -1.02 -2.23
C ARG A 132 9.94 0.49 -2.17
N LEU A 133 10.00 1.03 -0.98
CA LEU A 133 10.19 2.45 -0.70
C LEU A 133 11.66 2.66 -0.36
N SER A 134 12.33 3.57 -1.08
CA SER A 134 13.74 3.91 -0.91
C SER A 134 13.94 5.42 -1.05
N GLY A 135 15.20 5.90 -1.11
CA GLY A 135 15.50 7.32 -1.20
C GLY A 135 15.54 7.99 0.17
N HIS A 136 14.80 9.08 0.37
CA HIS A 136 14.74 9.78 1.65
C HIS A 136 13.43 10.57 1.81
N GLY A 137 12.92 10.65 3.03
CA GLY A 137 11.72 11.41 3.38
C GLY A 137 10.71 10.59 4.17
N THR A 138 9.54 11.16 4.36
CA THR A 138 8.42 10.54 5.07
C THR A 138 7.44 9.92 4.09
N ALA A 139 7.08 8.66 4.32
CA ALA A 139 6.01 7.97 3.60
C ALA A 139 4.86 7.62 4.55
N PHE A 140 3.65 7.64 4.05
CA PHE A 140 2.42 7.28 4.74
C PHE A 140 1.83 6.05 4.09
N VAL A 141 1.49 5.07 4.94
CA VAL A 141 0.97 3.76 4.51
C VAL A 141 -0.36 3.55 5.21
N GLU A 142 -1.43 3.31 4.46
CA GLU A 142 -2.73 2.94 5.01
C GLU A 142 -2.73 1.47 5.44
N ILE A 143 -3.35 1.19 6.56
CA ILE A 143 -3.51 -0.13 7.16
C ILE A 143 -5.01 -0.40 7.28
N ASP A 144 -5.49 -1.47 6.69
CA ASP A 144 -6.89 -1.86 6.73
C ASP A 144 -7.21 -2.53 8.09
N GLY A 145 -8.01 -1.86 8.93
CA GLY A 145 -8.25 -2.24 10.32
C GLY A 145 -7.09 -1.82 11.24
N ASP A 146 -6.75 -2.66 12.20
CA ASP A 146 -5.69 -2.40 13.18
C ASP A 146 -4.33 -2.89 12.69
N LEU A 147 -3.27 -2.14 13.04
CA LEU A 147 -1.88 -2.51 12.79
C LEU A 147 -1.39 -3.51 13.84
N MET A 148 -0.90 -4.67 13.38
CA MET A 148 -0.18 -5.62 14.22
C MET A 148 1.28 -5.69 13.79
N GLU A 149 2.20 -5.46 14.75
CA GLU A 149 3.63 -5.45 14.48
C GLU A 149 4.32 -6.60 15.21
N TYR A 150 5.16 -7.36 14.50
CA TYR A 150 5.98 -8.42 15.04
C TYR A 150 7.45 -8.23 14.67
N ILE A 151 8.35 -8.59 15.59
CA ILE A 151 9.79 -8.63 15.34
C ILE A 151 10.19 -10.10 15.30
N LEU A 152 10.53 -10.58 14.09
CA LEU A 152 10.97 -11.94 13.87
C LEU A 152 12.48 -12.07 14.12
N LYS A 153 12.89 -13.06 14.90
CA LYS A 153 14.30 -13.41 15.08
C LYS A 153 14.84 -14.14 13.83
N PRO A 154 16.18 -14.24 13.66
CA PRO A 154 16.76 -15.05 12.58
C PRO A 154 16.20 -16.48 12.56
N GLY A 155 15.64 -16.88 11.41
CA GLY A 155 15.02 -18.19 11.20
C GLY A 155 13.61 -18.36 11.80
N GLN A 156 13.10 -17.39 12.54
CA GLN A 156 11.73 -17.41 13.03
C GLN A 156 10.78 -17.07 11.88
N SER A 157 9.71 -17.85 11.73
CA SER A 157 8.72 -17.64 10.68
C SER A 157 7.32 -17.46 11.26
N ILE A 158 6.49 -16.72 10.54
CA ILE A 158 5.06 -16.59 10.75
C ILE A 158 4.33 -16.87 9.44
N VAL A 159 3.22 -17.61 9.50
CA VAL A 159 2.34 -17.86 8.35
C VAL A 159 1.16 -16.91 8.44
N VAL A 160 0.89 -16.20 7.36
CA VAL A 160 -0.12 -15.13 7.31
C VAL A 160 -0.97 -15.32 6.06
N ASP A 161 -2.30 -15.09 6.14
CA ASP A 161 -3.08 -14.92 4.91
C ASP A 161 -2.47 -13.77 4.10
N THR A 162 -2.26 -14.00 2.80
CA THR A 162 -1.51 -13.07 1.95
C THR A 162 -2.09 -11.64 1.98
N GLY A 163 -3.42 -11.50 2.09
CA GLY A 163 -4.08 -10.21 2.18
C GLY A 163 -3.77 -9.42 3.46
N ASN A 164 -3.41 -10.10 4.54
CA ASN A 164 -3.09 -9.46 5.82
C ASN A 164 -1.66 -8.92 5.90
N VAL A 165 -0.81 -9.14 4.90
CA VAL A 165 0.55 -8.57 4.88
C VAL A 165 0.48 -7.12 4.41
N ALA A 166 0.72 -6.16 5.32
CA ALA A 166 0.82 -4.73 4.97
C ALA A 166 2.24 -4.34 4.56
N GLY A 167 3.26 -4.92 5.20
CA GLY A 167 4.67 -4.63 4.86
C GLY A 167 5.68 -5.31 5.78
N PHE A 168 6.95 -5.10 5.48
CA PHE A 168 8.06 -5.66 6.28
C PHE A 168 9.39 -4.96 5.94
N GLU A 169 10.38 -5.15 6.81
CA GLU A 169 11.76 -4.72 6.58
C GLU A 169 12.46 -5.59 5.53
N PRO A 170 13.40 -5.05 4.71
CA PRO A 170 14.05 -5.78 3.61
C PRO A 170 14.82 -7.06 4.03
N SER A 171 15.16 -7.17 5.32
CA SER A 171 15.81 -8.35 5.89
C SER A 171 14.89 -9.56 6.06
N VAL A 172 13.57 -9.35 5.98
CA VAL A 172 12.57 -10.42 6.06
C VAL A 172 12.44 -11.11 4.71
N HIS A 173 12.54 -12.42 4.70
CA HIS A 173 12.27 -13.23 3.52
C HIS A 173 10.77 -13.54 3.42
N MET A 174 10.20 -13.36 2.23
CA MET A 174 8.80 -13.63 1.93
C MET A 174 8.66 -14.75 0.91
N ASP A 175 7.86 -15.78 1.23
CA ASP A 175 7.45 -16.84 0.31
C ASP A 175 5.93 -16.99 0.31
N ILE A 176 5.32 -17.13 -0.89
CA ILE A 176 3.87 -17.29 -1.01
C ILE A 176 3.55 -18.72 -1.44
N GLN A 177 2.80 -19.41 -0.60
CA GLN A 177 2.43 -20.81 -0.74
C GLN A 177 0.92 -20.93 -1.04
N GLN A 178 0.57 -21.81 -1.96
CA GLN A 178 -0.83 -22.15 -2.22
C GLN A 178 -1.34 -23.09 -1.13
N VAL A 179 -2.49 -22.79 -0.55
CA VAL A 179 -3.16 -23.69 0.40
C VAL A 179 -3.58 -24.96 -0.34
N GLN A 180 -3.07 -26.11 0.10
CA GLN A 180 -3.36 -27.39 -0.53
C GLN A 180 -4.69 -27.97 -0.02
N GLY A 181 -5.45 -28.58 -0.94
CA GLY A 181 -6.66 -29.35 -0.66
C GLY A 181 -7.95 -28.63 -1.04
N ALA A 182 -8.70 -29.21 -1.98
CA ALA A 182 -9.97 -28.66 -2.46
C ALA A 182 -10.99 -28.42 -1.32
N LYS A 183 -10.99 -29.27 -0.26
CA LYS A 183 -11.86 -29.08 0.91
C LYS A 183 -11.51 -27.86 1.72
N ASN A 184 -10.22 -27.55 1.88
CA ASN A 184 -9.75 -26.36 2.61
C ASN A 184 -10.10 -25.07 1.86
N ILE A 185 -10.07 -25.12 0.53
CA ILE A 185 -10.42 -23.99 -0.34
C ILE A 185 -11.92 -23.71 -0.32
N PHE A 186 -12.77 -24.74 -0.37
CA PHE A 186 -14.24 -24.57 -0.48
C PHE A 186 -14.95 -24.42 0.87
N PHE A 187 -14.40 -24.98 1.94
CA PHE A 187 -15.09 -25.05 3.25
C PHE A 187 -14.32 -24.39 4.39
N GLY A 188 -13.03 -24.06 4.21
CA GLY A 188 -12.20 -23.48 5.26
C GLY A 188 -12.41 -21.98 5.48
N GLY A 189 -13.00 -21.26 4.51
CA GLY A 189 -13.18 -19.81 4.57
C GLY A 189 -11.87 -19.00 4.59
N GLU A 190 -10.74 -19.70 4.50
CA GLU A 190 -9.40 -19.12 4.49
C GLU A 190 -8.97 -18.71 3.07
N GLY A 191 -8.06 -17.74 2.95
CA GLY A 191 -7.51 -17.32 1.67
C GLY A 191 -6.87 -18.49 0.90
N LEU A 192 -6.86 -18.41 -0.44
CA LEU A 192 -6.25 -19.45 -1.28
C LEU A 192 -4.71 -19.49 -1.19
N PHE A 193 -4.11 -18.46 -0.61
CA PHE A 193 -2.66 -18.27 -0.55
C PHE A 193 -2.22 -17.78 0.81
N ASN A 194 -1.27 -18.47 1.39
CA ASN A 194 -0.57 -18.06 2.59
C ASN A 194 0.80 -17.50 2.26
N THR A 195 1.20 -16.48 3.00
CA THR A 195 2.54 -15.90 2.95
C THR A 195 3.32 -16.34 4.17
N VAL A 196 4.49 -16.93 3.96
CA VAL A 196 5.46 -17.24 5.02
C VAL A 196 6.45 -16.10 5.08
N LEU A 197 6.50 -15.39 6.20
CA LEU A 197 7.48 -14.35 6.49
C LEU A 197 8.52 -14.90 7.45
N THR A 198 9.80 -14.85 7.06
CA THR A 198 10.91 -15.37 7.85
C THR A 198 11.90 -14.28 8.17
N GLY A 199 12.18 -14.08 9.45
CA GLY A 199 13.13 -13.08 9.94
C GLY A 199 14.61 -13.41 9.66
N PRO A 200 15.50 -12.49 9.94
CA PRO A 200 15.32 -11.43 10.94
C PRO A 200 14.61 -10.19 10.37
N GLY A 201 13.82 -9.50 11.20
CA GLY A 201 13.27 -8.19 10.86
C GLY A 201 11.83 -7.98 11.35
N ARG A 202 11.36 -6.78 11.13
CA ARG A 202 10.02 -6.34 11.54
C ARG A 202 9.01 -6.61 10.42
N VAL A 203 7.82 -7.08 10.80
CA VAL A 203 6.68 -7.29 9.90
C VAL A 203 5.47 -6.53 10.40
N TRP A 204 4.69 -6.00 9.46
CA TRP A 204 3.46 -5.25 9.70
C TRP A 204 2.30 -6.00 9.06
N LEU A 205 1.30 -6.31 9.86
CA LEU A 205 0.10 -6.99 9.43
C LEU A 205 -1.10 -6.09 9.66
N GLN A 206 -2.13 -6.27 8.84
CA GLN A 206 -3.41 -5.59 8.93
C GLN A 206 -4.53 -6.59 9.27
N THR A 207 -5.49 -6.17 10.11
CA THR A 207 -6.50 -7.10 10.64
C THR A 207 -7.72 -7.27 9.75
N MET A 208 -8.02 -6.30 8.86
CA MET A 208 -9.23 -6.29 8.06
C MET A 208 -8.97 -5.85 6.60
N PRO A 209 -8.17 -6.61 5.81
CA PRO A 209 -7.90 -6.23 4.43
C PRO A 209 -9.20 -6.14 3.63
N ILE A 210 -9.31 -5.10 2.79
CA ILE A 210 -10.52 -4.80 2.00
C ILE A 210 -11.02 -6.00 1.19
N TYR A 211 -10.12 -6.88 0.76
CA TYR A 211 -10.47 -8.12 0.06
C TYR A 211 -11.35 -9.04 0.91
N ASN A 212 -11.03 -9.21 2.20
CA ASN A 212 -11.81 -10.04 3.12
C ASN A 212 -13.20 -9.43 3.36
N VAL A 213 -13.28 -8.10 3.48
CA VAL A 213 -14.56 -7.39 3.62
C VAL A 213 -15.40 -7.53 2.35
N ALA A 214 -14.81 -7.37 1.17
CA ALA A 214 -15.50 -7.55 -0.11
C ALA A 214 -16.07 -8.96 -0.24
N ASN A 215 -15.33 -9.99 0.16
CA ASN A 215 -15.80 -11.37 0.17
C ASN A 215 -16.92 -11.60 1.19
N ALA A 216 -16.84 -11.00 2.37
CA ALA A 216 -17.89 -11.11 3.40
C ALA A 216 -19.19 -10.43 2.96
N ILE A 217 -19.13 -9.33 2.21
CA ILE A 217 -20.31 -8.59 1.75
C ILE A 217 -20.92 -9.20 0.47
N ARG A 218 -20.09 -9.80 -0.39
CA ARG A 218 -20.50 -10.33 -1.70
C ARG A 218 -21.76 -11.20 -1.68
N PRO A 219 -21.99 -12.12 -0.72
CA PRO A 219 -23.22 -12.93 -0.67
C PRO A 219 -24.51 -12.12 -0.45
N TYR A 220 -24.40 -10.91 0.08
CA TYR A 220 -25.53 -10.03 0.40
C TYR A 220 -25.83 -9.00 -0.70
N ILE A 221 -25.00 -8.92 -1.75
CA ILE A 221 -25.23 -8.04 -2.88
C ILE A 221 -26.09 -8.80 -3.92
N PRO A 222 -27.31 -8.30 -4.24
CA PRO A 222 -28.12 -8.91 -5.30
C PRO A 222 -27.35 -8.88 -6.63
N THR A 223 -27.09 -10.05 -7.18
CA THR A 223 -26.59 -10.16 -8.56
C THR A 223 -27.80 -10.23 -9.48
N SER A 224 -27.93 -9.28 -10.43
CA SER A 224 -28.90 -9.42 -11.51
C SER A 224 -28.53 -10.67 -12.32
N SER A 225 -29.32 -11.73 -12.19
CA SER A 225 -29.27 -12.84 -13.12
C SER A 225 -29.78 -12.33 -14.48
N ASN A 226 -28.86 -12.18 -15.44
CA ASN A 226 -29.23 -12.16 -16.85
C ASN A 226 -29.56 -13.58 -17.32
#